data_44135f30f097b5a0b38398ff9a0d384d
#
_entry.id   44135f30f097b5a0b38398ff9a0d384d
#
_cell.length_a   1.000
_cell.length_b   1.000
_cell.length_c   1.000
_cell.angle_alpha   90.00
_cell.angle_beta   90.00
_cell.angle_gamma   90.00
#
_symmetry.space_group_name_H-M   'P 1'
#
loop_
_entity.id
_entity.type
_entity.pdbx_description
1 polymer ?
#
loop_
_entity_poly.entity_id
_entity_poly.type
_entity_poly.pdbx_seq_one_letter_code
_entity_poly.pdbx_strand_id
1 'polypeptide(L)'
;HKSEYGPFVRQVFELVNAAYAPLYGVVELSDEQIERYANKFIPLVDPDFVCFVVDEQEKLVAFGVTALDPSVALKHSDGRLFPFGWAGVLNDLHHSDTLIMLLTAVRPDLQAEGINAVMMDHVCQSCNRHGVRFAETGPMLELNDHILAQWKRLEKEQHKRRRCFIKQL
;
A
#
# COMPACT_ATOMS: atom_id res chain seq x y z
N HIS A 1 1.63 -18.09 -3.94
CA HIS A 1 1.40 -17.95 -5.41
C HIS A 1 0.32 -16.90 -5.66
N LYS A 2 0.40 -16.14 -6.79
CA LYS A 2 -0.61 -15.11 -7.16
C LYS A 2 -2.06 -15.67 -7.24
N SER A 3 -2.23 -16.95 -7.48
CA SER A 3 -3.53 -17.64 -7.47
C SER A 3 -4.19 -17.70 -6.09
N GLU A 4 -3.43 -17.54 -5.01
CA GLU A 4 -3.93 -17.57 -3.63
C GLU A 4 -4.60 -16.25 -3.24
N TYR A 5 -4.35 -15.17 -3.99
CA TYR A 5 -4.93 -13.85 -3.69
C TYR A 5 -6.35 -13.67 -4.20
N GLY A 6 -6.75 -14.45 -5.21
CA GLY A 6 -8.07 -14.33 -5.83
C GLY A 6 -9.21 -14.23 -4.81
N PRO A 7 -9.30 -15.14 -3.82
CA PRO A 7 -10.35 -15.12 -2.81
C PRO A 7 -10.33 -13.88 -1.90
N PHE A 8 -9.16 -13.26 -1.70
CA PHE A 8 -8.99 -12.12 -0.80
C PHE A 8 -9.19 -10.77 -1.48
N VAL A 9 -9.13 -10.69 -2.80
CA VAL A 9 -9.21 -9.41 -3.52
C VAL A 9 -10.45 -8.62 -3.14
N ARG A 10 -11.62 -9.24 -3.19
CA ARG A 10 -12.87 -8.58 -2.81
C ARG A 10 -12.86 -8.16 -1.35
N GLN A 11 -12.41 -9.01 -0.45
CA GLN A 11 -12.29 -8.72 0.98
C GLN A 11 -11.34 -7.56 1.26
N VAL A 12 -10.24 -7.42 0.50
CA VAL A 12 -9.32 -6.27 0.59
C VAL A 12 -10.07 -4.96 0.33
N PHE A 13 -10.85 -4.88 -0.74
CA PHE A 13 -11.57 -3.65 -1.09
C PHE A 13 -12.75 -3.37 -0.14
N GLU A 14 -13.45 -4.40 0.32
CA GLU A 14 -14.47 -4.28 1.37
C GLU A 14 -13.85 -3.73 2.66
N LEU A 15 -12.66 -4.22 3.03
CA LEU A 15 -11.94 -3.72 4.19
C LEU A 15 -11.41 -2.29 4.00
N VAL A 16 -10.97 -1.91 2.79
CA VAL A 16 -10.63 -0.52 2.44
C VAL A 16 -11.85 0.38 2.65
N ASN A 17 -13.00 0.01 2.08
CA ASN A 17 -14.23 0.79 2.24
C ASN A 17 -14.60 0.96 3.72
N ALA A 18 -14.55 -0.10 4.51
CA ALA A 18 -14.88 -0.05 5.94
C ALA A 18 -13.88 0.76 6.77
N ALA A 19 -12.58 0.55 6.56
CA ALA A 19 -11.54 1.19 7.37
C ALA A 19 -11.31 2.67 7.01
N TYR A 20 -11.56 3.06 5.75
CA TYR A 20 -11.30 4.41 5.26
C TYR A 20 -12.55 5.29 5.26
N ALA A 21 -13.74 4.73 5.48
CA ALA A 21 -15.00 5.49 5.54
C ALA A 21 -14.96 6.74 6.45
N PRO A 22 -14.30 6.71 7.63
CA PRO A 22 -14.23 7.89 8.49
C PRO A 22 -13.29 8.99 8.00
N LEU A 23 -12.44 8.71 6.98
CA LEU A 23 -11.43 9.64 6.53
C LEU A 23 -12.01 10.72 5.62
N TYR A 24 -11.57 11.95 5.82
CA TYR A 24 -12.03 13.08 5.02
C TYR A 24 -11.74 12.89 3.52
N GLY A 25 -12.76 13.07 2.70
CA GLY A 25 -12.63 13.02 1.24
C GLY A 25 -12.60 11.62 0.64
N VAL A 26 -12.76 10.58 1.45
CA VAL A 26 -12.89 9.21 0.96
C VAL A 26 -14.30 8.96 0.46
N VAL A 27 -14.40 8.32 -0.70
CA VAL A 27 -15.65 7.84 -1.30
C VAL A 27 -15.56 6.33 -1.44
N GLU A 28 -16.62 5.65 -1.08
CA GLU A 28 -16.70 4.20 -1.19
C GLU A 28 -16.52 3.74 -2.65
N LEU A 29 -15.72 2.69 -2.84
CA LEU A 29 -15.49 2.11 -4.16
C LEU A 29 -16.69 1.24 -4.56
N SER A 30 -17.20 1.45 -5.77
CA SER A 30 -18.21 0.58 -6.37
C SER A 30 -17.63 -0.76 -6.80
N ASP A 31 -18.48 -1.79 -6.93
CA ASP A 31 -18.08 -3.12 -7.41
C ASP A 31 -17.34 -3.04 -8.76
N GLU A 32 -17.81 -2.20 -9.69
CA GLU A 32 -17.15 -2.00 -11.00
C GLU A 32 -15.73 -1.40 -10.86
N GLN A 33 -15.56 -0.45 -9.93
CA GLN A 33 -14.25 0.12 -9.64
C GLN A 33 -13.32 -0.90 -9.00
N ILE A 34 -13.84 -1.72 -8.09
CA ILE A 34 -13.12 -2.82 -7.44
C ILE A 34 -12.60 -3.81 -8.48
N GLU A 35 -13.45 -4.31 -9.36
CA GLU A 35 -13.05 -5.23 -10.43
C GLU A 35 -12.00 -4.62 -11.36
N ARG A 36 -12.17 -3.37 -11.75
CA ARG A 36 -11.21 -2.66 -12.60
C ARG A 36 -9.85 -2.51 -11.94
N TYR A 37 -9.81 -2.14 -10.65
CA TYR A 37 -8.58 -1.98 -9.90
C TYR A 37 -7.91 -3.33 -9.65
N ALA A 38 -8.66 -4.35 -9.27
CA ALA A 38 -8.16 -5.70 -9.09
C ALA A 38 -7.46 -6.21 -10.35
N ASN A 39 -8.14 -6.16 -11.49
CA ASN A 39 -7.58 -6.62 -12.76
C ASN A 39 -6.32 -5.85 -13.19
N LYS A 40 -6.25 -4.57 -12.85
CA LYS A 40 -5.12 -3.71 -13.23
C LYS A 40 -3.90 -3.89 -12.34
N PHE A 41 -4.09 -4.01 -11.02
CA PHE A 41 -3.00 -3.93 -10.06
C PHE A 41 -2.50 -5.28 -9.57
N ILE A 42 -3.35 -6.31 -9.44
CA ILE A 42 -2.91 -7.63 -8.97
C ILE A 42 -1.75 -8.22 -9.80
N PRO A 43 -1.74 -8.11 -11.15
CA PRO A 43 -0.63 -8.64 -11.92
C PRO A 43 0.73 -7.99 -11.63
N LEU A 44 0.72 -6.74 -11.10
CA LEU A 44 1.92 -5.95 -10.82
C LEU A 44 2.44 -6.16 -9.39
N VAL A 45 1.63 -6.75 -8.52
CA VAL A 45 1.99 -6.93 -7.11
C VAL A 45 2.89 -8.15 -6.96
N ASP A 46 4.01 -7.98 -6.27
CA ASP A 46 4.89 -9.07 -5.88
C ASP A 46 4.40 -9.67 -4.55
N PRO A 47 4.18 -11.00 -4.51
CA PRO A 47 3.76 -11.72 -3.30
C PRO A 47 4.59 -11.44 -2.05
N ASP A 48 5.89 -11.28 -2.20
CA ASP A 48 6.79 -11.06 -1.08
C ASP A 48 6.56 -9.72 -0.36
N PHE A 49 5.85 -8.80 -1.01
CA PHE A 49 5.52 -7.48 -0.48
C PHE A 49 4.03 -7.30 -0.16
N VAL A 50 3.29 -8.41 -0.03
CA VAL A 50 1.90 -8.42 0.40
C VAL A 50 1.74 -9.22 1.68
N CYS A 51 1.01 -8.67 2.62
CA CYS A 51 0.66 -9.34 3.87
C CYS A 51 -0.86 -9.39 4.02
N PHE A 52 -1.40 -10.57 4.27
CA PHE A 52 -2.79 -10.78 4.67
C PHE A 52 -2.82 -11.39 6.07
N VAL A 53 -3.67 -10.85 6.92
CA VAL A 53 -3.98 -11.41 8.23
C VAL A 53 -5.42 -11.87 8.21
N VAL A 54 -5.65 -13.14 8.52
CA VAL A 54 -6.97 -13.76 8.54
C VAL A 54 -7.31 -14.22 9.96
N ASP A 55 -8.59 -14.28 10.28
CA ASP A 55 -9.08 -14.87 11.52
C ASP A 55 -9.20 -16.41 11.40
N GLU A 56 -9.67 -17.06 12.47
CA GLU A 56 -9.87 -18.51 12.51
C GLU A 56 -10.89 -19.04 11.49
N GLN A 57 -11.72 -18.16 10.95
CA GLN A 57 -12.71 -18.45 9.91
C GLN A 57 -12.21 -18.10 8.50
N GLU A 58 -10.90 -17.88 8.34
CA GLU A 58 -10.25 -17.50 7.07
C GLU A 58 -10.78 -16.17 6.48
N LYS A 59 -11.37 -15.30 7.30
CA LYS A 59 -11.77 -13.96 6.87
C LYS A 59 -10.64 -12.97 7.03
N LEU A 60 -10.47 -12.10 6.05
CA LEU A 60 -9.46 -11.05 6.06
C LEU A 60 -9.77 -10.03 7.17
N VAL A 61 -8.86 -9.86 8.12
CA VAL A 61 -8.97 -8.89 9.21
C VAL A 61 -8.00 -7.73 9.06
N ALA A 62 -6.91 -7.93 8.33
CA ALA A 62 -5.96 -6.88 8.00
C ALA A 62 -5.18 -7.22 6.74
N PHE A 63 -4.67 -6.21 6.07
CA PHE A 63 -3.77 -6.38 4.94
C PHE A 63 -2.78 -5.22 4.82
N GLY A 64 -1.62 -5.51 4.22
CA GLY A 64 -0.65 -4.55 3.76
C GLY A 64 -0.23 -4.89 2.33
N VAL A 65 -0.33 -3.92 1.43
CA VAL A 65 0.15 -4.02 0.05
C VAL A 65 1.23 -2.98 -0.14
N THR A 66 2.41 -3.46 -0.46
CA THR A 66 3.59 -2.63 -0.71
C THR A 66 4.23 -3.05 -2.04
N ALA A 67 5.14 -2.27 -2.57
CA ALA A 67 5.88 -2.59 -3.79
C ALA A 67 7.24 -1.91 -3.76
N LEU A 68 8.21 -2.41 -4.51
CA LEU A 68 9.47 -1.71 -4.74
C LEU A 68 9.24 -0.48 -5.63
N ASP A 69 10.00 0.59 -5.36
CA ASP A 69 9.81 1.90 -6.00
C ASP A 69 10.40 1.95 -7.42
N PRO A 70 9.58 2.15 -8.47
CA PRO A 70 10.05 2.31 -9.84
C PRO A 70 10.39 3.77 -10.19
N SER A 71 10.44 4.69 -9.23
CA SER A 71 10.55 6.13 -9.49
C SER A 71 11.85 6.52 -10.20
N VAL A 72 12.94 5.78 -9.95
CA VAL A 72 14.23 6.07 -10.58
C VAL A 72 14.15 5.81 -12.09
N ALA A 73 13.64 4.65 -12.50
CA ALA A 73 13.45 4.32 -13.91
C ALA A 73 12.44 5.25 -14.60
N LEU A 74 11.33 5.57 -13.93
CA LEU A 74 10.33 6.52 -14.44
C LEU A 74 10.94 7.91 -14.66
N LYS A 75 11.77 8.37 -13.74
CA LYS A 75 12.49 9.65 -13.88
C LYS A 75 13.46 9.65 -15.05
N HIS A 76 14.24 8.59 -15.23
CA HIS A 76 15.18 8.46 -16.33
C HIS A 76 14.51 8.41 -17.71
N SER A 77 13.29 7.87 -17.78
CA SER A 77 12.53 7.78 -19.02
C SER A 77 11.55 8.95 -19.26
N ASP A 78 11.59 9.99 -18.41
CA ASP A 78 10.59 11.09 -18.40
C ASP A 78 9.14 10.58 -18.38
N GLY A 79 8.90 9.44 -17.69
CA GLY A 79 7.60 8.77 -17.62
C GLY A 79 7.21 8.01 -18.90
N ARG A 80 8.08 7.93 -19.90
CA ARG A 80 7.81 7.23 -21.16
C ARG A 80 8.15 5.75 -21.04
N LEU A 81 7.14 4.88 -21.17
CA LEU A 81 7.36 3.43 -21.12
C LEU A 81 7.92 2.86 -22.42
N PHE A 82 7.61 3.47 -23.57
CA PHE A 82 8.06 3.00 -24.89
C PHE A 82 9.11 3.95 -25.48
N PRO A 83 10.12 3.40 -26.21
CA PRO A 83 10.27 1.98 -26.55
C PRO A 83 10.93 1.12 -25.45
N PHE A 84 11.72 1.66 -24.52
CA PHE A 84 12.53 0.86 -23.56
C PHE A 84 12.35 1.21 -22.09
N GLY A 85 11.58 2.26 -21.74
CA GLY A 85 11.37 2.69 -20.34
C GLY A 85 10.72 1.61 -19.47
N TRP A 86 9.87 0.75 -20.05
CA TRP A 86 9.24 -0.37 -19.36
C TRP A 86 10.27 -1.36 -18.76
N ALA A 87 11.41 -1.57 -19.45
CA ALA A 87 12.44 -2.51 -18.96
C ALA A 87 13.11 -1.98 -17.67
N GLY A 88 13.36 -0.67 -17.61
CA GLY A 88 13.86 -0.03 -16.38
C GLY A 88 12.85 -0.12 -15.24
N VAL A 89 11.57 0.14 -15.52
CA VAL A 89 10.49 0.01 -14.51
C VAL A 89 10.39 -1.40 -13.98
N LEU A 90 10.43 -2.43 -14.84
CA LEU A 90 10.42 -3.82 -14.39
C LEU A 90 11.66 -4.17 -13.57
N ASN A 91 12.83 -3.65 -13.94
CA ASN A 91 14.04 -3.85 -13.15
C ASN A 91 13.89 -3.25 -11.74
N ASP A 92 13.42 -2.00 -11.64
CA ASP A 92 13.28 -1.32 -10.34
C ASP A 92 12.21 -2.01 -9.46
N LEU A 93 11.12 -2.51 -10.06
CA LEU A 93 10.11 -3.30 -9.34
C LEU A 93 10.64 -4.59 -8.72
N HIS A 94 11.86 -5.03 -9.08
CA HIS A 94 12.49 -6.22 -8.51
C HIS A 94 13.77 -5.92 -7.72
N HIS A 95 14.40 -4.75 -7.92
CA HIS A 95 15.74 -4.49 -7.39
C HIS A 95 15.90 -3.11 -6.71
N SER A 96 14.82 -2.32 -6.56
CA SER A 96 14.90 -1.05 -5.83
C SER A 96 15.24 -1.29 -4.35
N ASP A 97 16.04 -0.41 -3.77
CA ASP A 97 16.32 -0.40 -2.34
C ASP A 97 15.27 0.39 -1.53
N THR A 98 14.24 0.86 -2.19
CA THR A 98 13.15 1.66 -1.61
C THR A 98 11.81 0.95 -1.81
N LEU A 99 11.05 0.83 -0.72
CA LEU A 99 9.69 0.30 -0.70
C LEU A 99 8.69 1.45 -0.76
N ILE A 100 7.62 1.31 -1.53
CA ILE A 100 6.45 2.18 -1.45
C ILE A 100 5.34 1.47 -0.69
N MET A 101 4.80 2.10 0.34
CA MET A 101 3.63 1.62 1.05
C MET A 101 2.38 2.12 0.32
N LEU A 102 1.66 1.20 -0.33
CA LEU A 102 0.53 1.55 -1.19
C LEU A 102 -0.79 1.60 -0.42
N LEU A 103 -1.17 0.48 0.20
CA LEU A 103 -2.43 0.34 0.93
C LEU A 103 -2.21 -0.51 2.18
N THR A 104 -2.81 -0.10 3.28
CA THR A 104 -2.83 -0.89 4.52
C THR A 104 -4.12 -0.61 5.26
N ALA A 105 -4.77 -1.65 5.76
CA ALA A 105 -5.93 -1.50 6.62
C ALA A 105 -6.01 -2.62 7.66
N VAL A 106 -6.57 -2.28 8.80
CA VAL A 106 -6.98 -3.20 9.85
C VAL A 106 -8.47 -2.99 10.09
N ARG A 107 -9.20 -4.08 10.24
CA ARG A 107 -10.64 -4.05 10.54
C ARG A 107 -10.91 -3.14 11.74
N PRO A 108 -11.89 -2.21 11.65
CA PRO A 108 -12.07 -1.16 12.66
C PRO A 108 -12.21 -1.66 14.10
N ASP A 109 -12.86 -2.79 14.30
CA ASP A 109 -13.06 -3.42 15.62
C ASP A 109 -11.80 -4.08 16.21
N LEU A 110 -10.77 -4.32 15.37
CA LEU A 110 -9.51 -4.93 15.75
C LEU A 110 -8.33 -3.93 15.72
N GLN A 111 -8.61 -2.66 15.54
CA GLN A 111 -7.58 -1.62 15.64
C GLN A 111 -7.08 -1.53 17.08
N ALA A 112 -5.79 -1.22 17.25
CA ALA A 112 -5.08 -1.19 18.54
C ALA A 112 -4.78 -2.57 19.18
N GLU A 113 -5.20 -3.69 18.60
CA GLU A 113 -4.91 -5.06 19.05
C GLU A 113 -3.48 -5.55 18.67
N GLY A 114 -2.66 -4.68 18.11
CA GLY A 114 -1.28 -5.03 17.72
C GLY A 114 -1.15 -5.69 16.33
N ILE A 115 -2.23 -5.92 15.61
CA ILE A 115 -2.23 -6.55 14.26
C ILE A 115 -1.34 -5.76 13.28
N ASN A 116 -1.39 -4.43 13.37
CA ASN A 116 -0.53 -3.58 12.53
C ASN A 116 0.97 -3.84 12.78
N ALA A 117 1.37 -4.12 14.02
CA ALA A 117 2.77 -4.44 14.33
C ALA A 117 3.20 -5.77 13.71
N VAL A 118 2.32 -6.77 13.68
CA VAL A 118 2.57 -8.06 13.03
C VAL A 118 2.72 -7.89 11.52
N MET A 119 1.86 -7.09 10.89
CA MET A 119 1.99 -6.78 9.45
C MET A 119 3.29 -6.05 9.14
N MET A 120 3.64 -5.05 9.95
CA MET A 120 4.88 -4.29 9.77
C MET A 120 6.12 -5.17 9.95
N ASP A 121 6.11 -6.09 10.92
CA ASP A 121 7.19 -7.06 11.09
C ASP A 121 7.36 -7.94 9.85
N HIS A 122 6.27 -8.47 9.29
CA HIS A 122 6.29 -9.25 8.07
C HIS A 122 6.89 -8.46 6.88
N VAL A 123 6.46 -7.20 6.69
CA VAL A 123 7.00 -6.32 5.66
C VAL A 123 8.48 -6.05 5.88
N CYS A 124 8.91 -5.77 7.12
CA CYS A 124 10.31 -5.58 7.46
C CYS A 124 11.18 -6.81 7.17
N GLN A 125 10.67 -8.01 7.45
CA GLN A 125 11.37 -9.26 7.11
C GLN A 125 11.52 -9.41 5.58
N SER A 126 10.49 -9.09 4.81
CA SER A 126 10.57 -9.05 3.34
C SER A 126 11.60 -8.03 2.86
N CYS A 127 11.56 -6.82 3.40
CA CYS A 127 12.54 -5.78 3.09
C CYS A 127 13.99 -6.27 3.33
N ASN A 128 14.23 -6.91 4.46
CA ASN A 128 15.56 -7.44 4.80
C ASN A 128 16.02 -8.52 3.81
N ARG A 129 15.12 -9.42 3.39
CA ARG A 129 15.44 -10.45 2.40
C ARG A 129 15.81 -9.87 1.03
N HIS A 130 15.19 -8.76 0.65
CA HIS A 130 15.38 -8.10 -0.66
C HIS A 130 16.39 -6.94 -0.63
N GLY A 131 17.02 -6.66 0.53
CA GLY A 131 18.01 -5.59 0.65
C GLY A 131 17.42 -4.18 0.60
N VAL A 132 16.13 -4.04 0.90
CA VAL A 132 15.44 -2.75 0.96
C VAL A 132 15.92 -1.96 2.18
N ARG A 133 16.25 -0.69 1.96
CA ARG A 133 16.85 0.20 2.98
C ARG A 133 15.92 1.32 3.41
N PHE A 134 15.04 1.73 2.53
CA PHE A 134 14.13 2.86 2.72
C PHE A 134 12.69 2.46 2.47
N ALA A 135 11.76 3.16 3.12
CA ALA A 135 10.34 3.03 2.81
C ALA A 135 9.72 4.42 2.65
N GLU A 136 9.05 4.64 1.53
CA GLU A 136 8.24 5.83 1.31
C GLU A 136 6.78 5.51 1.64
N THR A 137 6.19 6.28 2.54
CA THR A 137 4.77 6.16 2.85
C THR A 137 3.96 7.01 1.88
N GLY A 138 2.74 6.58 1.59
CA GLY A 138 1.77 7.41 0.87
C GLY A 138 1.42 8.69 1.66
N PRO A 139 0.73 9.65 1.04
CA PRO A 139 0.26 10.85 1.74
C PRO A 139 -0.72 10.46 2.85
N MET A 140 -0.44 10.91 4.05
CA MET A 140 -1.29 10.72 5.24
C MET A 140 -2.01 12.03 5.57
N LEU A 141 -3.26 11.93 5.98
CA LEU A 141 -4.01 13.08 6.47
C LEU A 141 -3.37 13.61 7.76
N GLU A 142 -3.17 14.92 7.84
CA GLU A 142 -2.57 15.60 9.00
C GLU A 142 -3.37 15.37 10.30
N LEU A 143 -4.67 15.11 10.17
CA LEU A 143 -5.59 14.88 11.29
C LEU A 143 -5.77 13.38 11.64
N ASN A 144 -5.09 12.48 10.95
CA ASN A 144 -5.15 11.04 11.24
C ASN A 144 -4.08 10.65 12.25
N ASP A 145 -4.33 10.96 13.52
CA ASP A 145 -3.39 10.71 14.61
C ASP A 145 -3.03 9.22 14.77
N HIS A 146 -3.95 8.32 14.44
CA HIS A 146 -3.72 6.86 14.53
C HIS A 146 -2.61 6.43 13.56
N ILE A 147 -2.68 6.84 12.30
CA ILE A 147 -1.66 6.48 11.31
C ILE A 147 -0.34 7.20 11.61
N LEU A 148 -0.38 8.44 12.09
CA LEU A 148 0.82 9.20 12.44
C LEU A 148 1.55 8.63 13.66
N ALA A 149 0.80 8.04 14.60
CA ALA A 149 1.36 7.48 15.82
C ALA A 149 2.26 6.26 15.56
N GLN A 150 1.95 5.44 14.56
CA GLN A 150 2.75 4.24 14.23
C GLN A 150 4.20 4.58 13.84
N TRP A 151 4.42 5.77 13.28
CA TRP A 151 5.73 6.23 12.81
C TRP A 151 6.58 6.89 13.89
N LYS A 152 6.05 7.09 15.12
CA LYS A 152 6.77 7.82 16.19
C LYS A 152 8.06 7.13 16.65
N ARG A 153 8.14 5.81 16.50
CA ARG A 153 9.27 4.98 16.95
C ARG A 153 10.28 4.68 15.86
N LEU A 154 10.03 5.14 14.64
CA LEU A 154 10.90 4.91 13.49
C LEU A 154 11.63 6.21 13.13
N GLU A 155 12.87 6.06 12.65
CA GLU A 155 13.58 7.17 12.01
C GLU A 155 12.84 7.58 10.74
N LYS A 156 12.49 8.84 10.64
CA LYS A 156 11.63 9.35 9.56
C LYS A 156 11.94 10.77 9.19
N GLU A 157 11.73 11.09 7.92
CA GLU A 157 11.78 12.43 7.38
C GLU A 157 10.47 12.76 6.66
N GLN A 158 9.88 13.92 6.97
CA GLN A 158 8.74 14.41 6.23
C GLN A 158 9.21 15.28 5.07
N HIS A 159 9.31 14.72 3.88
CA HIS A 159 9.89 15.41 2.71
C HIS A 159 8.84 15.99 1.75
N LYS A 160 7.55 15.63 1.90
CA LYS A 160 6.45 16.15 1.04
C LYS A 160 5.27 16.60 1.89
N ARG A 161 4.64 17.71 1.49
CA ARG A 161 3.37 18.20 2.05
C ARG A 161 2.47 18.68 0.92
N ARG A 162 1.21 18.26 0.94
CA ARG A 162 0.19 18.65 -0.05
C ARG A 162 -1.00 19.27 0.65
N ARG A 163 -1.66 20.23 0.00
CA ARG A 163 -2.92 20.83 0.47
C ARG A 163 -3.92 20.89 -0.67
N CYS A 164 -5.17 20.58 -0.37
CA CYS A 164 -6.31 20.84 -1.24
C CYS A 164 -6.97 22.15 -0.78
N PHE A 165 -7.30 23.01 -1.74
CA PHE A 165 -7.96 24.28 -1.48
C PHE A 165 -9.35 24.25 -2.11
N ILE A 166 -10.36 24.81 -1.42
CA ILE A 166 -11.71 25.00 -1.93
C ILE A 166 -11.88 26.49 -2.21
N LYS A 167 -12.37 26.84 -3.40
CA LYS A 167 -12.80 28.17 -3.75
C LYS A 167 -14.29 28.13 -4.10
N GLN A 168 -15.08 28.96 -3.44
CA GLN A 168 -16.45 29.22 -3.88
C GLN A 168 -16.39 30.13 -5.10
N LEU A 169 -17.10 29.73 -6.16
CA LEU A 169 -17.22 30.48 -7.43
C LEU A 169 -18.44 31.39 -7.36
#